data_ff9fc84167e7a78e6c6e01a40e9b42d1
#
_entry.id   ff9fc84167e7a78e6c6e01a40e9b42d1
#
_cell.length_a   1.000
_cell.length_b   1.000
_cell.length_c   1.000
_cell.angle_alpha   90.00
_cell.angle_beta   90.00
_cell.angle_gamma   90.00
#
_symmetry.space_group_name_H-M   'P 1'
#
loop_
_entity.id
_entity.type
_entity.pdbx_description
1 polymer ?
#
loop_
_entity_poly.entity_id
_entity_poly.type
_entity_poly.pdbx_seq_one_letter_code
_entity_poly.pdbx_strand_id
1 'polypeptide(L)'
;KKPLLIMPRGIGTHFCSINECSGYTSSYVEVYGDLSQEETLNIWLFCNSSLFWLLREITGRTNLGGGMLKAEATDLKSIPICYKFNRPSEILALYMAVKDKVLDTSISITLNDNQHKMIDAIVLNYFGLDKEELYIVSTLQDMVFRRMKKSKTK
;
A
#
# COMPACT_ATOMS: atom_id res chain seq x y z
N LYS A 1 -7.96 -18.01 12.84
CA LYS A 1 -6.71 -17.27 13.00
C LYS A 1 -7.01 -15.81 12.66
N LYS A 2 -6.52 -14.86 13.45
CA LYS A 2 -6.73 -13.41 13.26
C LYS A 2 -5.84 -12.91 12.12
N PRO A 3 -6.36 -12.10 11.16
CA PRO A 3 -5.49 -11.47 10.17
C PRO A 3 -4.56 -10.44 10.85
N LEU A 4 -3.32 -10.39 10.40
CA LEU A 4 -2.31 -9.44 10.90
C LEU A 4 -2.43 -8.06 10.25
N LEU A 5 -2.64 -8.06 8.93
CA LEU A 5 -2.82 -6.83 8.16
C LEU A 5 -4.07 -6.95 7.28
N ILE A 6 -4.61 -5.79 6.94
CA ILE A 6 -5.77 -5.65 6.07
C ILE A 6 -5.52 -4.59 4.99
N MET A 7 -5.98 -4.85 3.78
CA MET A 7 -5.94 -3.93 2.64
C MET A 7 -7.29 -3.93 1.93
N PRO A 8 -7.86 -2.79 1.50
CA PRO A 8 -9.13 -2.77 0.78
C PRO A 8 -9.04 -3.52 -0.55
N ARG A 9 -10.08 -4.31 -0.90
CA ARG A 9 -10.16 -5.00 -2.21
C ARG A 9 -10.36 -4.03 -3.35
N GLY A 10 -11.29 -3.09 -3.18
CA GLY A 10 -11.56 -2.03 -4.14
C GLY A 10 -11.00 -0.72 -3.64
N ILE A 11 -10.19 -0.04 -4.46
CA ILE A 11 -9.50 1.18 -4.03
C ILE A 11 -9.69 2.34 -5.01
N GLY A 12 -9.97 3.51 -4.46
CA GLY A 12 -9.58 4.79 -5.05
C GLY A 12 -8.11 5.08 -4.68
N THR A 13 -7.85 5.14 -3.39
CA THR A 13 -6.53 5.31 -2.79
C THR A 13 -6.10 4.03 -2.06
N HIS A 14 -4.84 3.63 -2.21
CA HIS A 14 -4.29 2.44 -1.56
C HIS A 14 -3.87 2.74 -0.12
N PHE A 15 -4.09 1.77 0.77
CA PHE A 15 -3.48 1.70 2.09
C PHE A 15 -3.38 0.25 2.58
N CYS A 16 -2.53 0.03 3.57
CA CYS A 16 -2.43 -1.21 4.33
C CYS A 16 -2.40 -0.87 5.82
N SER A 17 -3.24 -1.51 6.62
CA SER A 17 -3.30 -1.30 8.07
C SER A 17 -2.96 -2.57 8.83
N ILE A 18 -2.27 -2.43 9.97
CA ILE A 18 -2.15 -3.52 10.95
C ILE A 18 -3.50 -3.66 11.64
N ASN A 19 -3.97 -4.90 11.78
CA ASN A 19 -5.26 -5.20 12.40
C ASN A 19 -5.14 -5.30 13.92
N GLU A 20 -5.15 -4.17 14.60
CA GLU A 20 -5.11 -4.12 16.06
C GLU A 20 -6.43 -4.58 16.71
N CYS A 21 -7.56 -4.40 16.00
CA CYS A 21 -8.90 -4.62 16.54
C CYS A 21 -9.44 -6.05 16.44
N SER A 22 -8.70 -7.00 15.93
CA SER A 22 -9.16 -8.39 15.69
C SER A 22 -10.39 -8.50 14.76
N GLY A 23 -10.69 -7.46 13.99
CA GLY A 23 -11.82 -7.42 13.08
C GLY A 23 -11.62 -8.31 11.85
N TYR A 24 -12.74 -8.75 11.28
CA TYR A 24 -12.82 -9.44 9.99
C TYR A 24 -13.76 -8.67 9.09
N THR A 25 -13.47 -8.60 7.81
CA THR A 25 -14.37 -7.94 6.87
C THR A 25 -14.21 -8.47 5.45
N SER A 26 -15.34 -8.74 4.79
CA SER A 26 -15.37 -9.24 3.42
C SER A 26 -14.89 -8.21 2.38
N SER A 27 -14.83 -6.94 2.74
CA SER A 27 -14.41 -5.85 1.85
C SER A 27 -12.89 -5.67 1.75
N TYR A 28 -12.12 -6.44 2.53
CA TYR A 28 -10.66 -6.34 2.57
C TYR A 28 -9.98 -7.64 2.16
N VAL A 29 -8.76 -7.51 1.67
CA VAL A 29 -7.80 -8.61 1.58
C VAL A 29 -7.12 -8.71 2.94
N GLU A 30 -7.10 -9.91 3.49
CA GLU A 30 -6.56 -10.21 4.80
C GLU A 30 -5.22 -10.94 4.65
N VAL A 31 -4.20 -10.49 5.38
CA VAL A 31 -2.88 -11.13 5.44
C VAL A 31 -2.77 -11.90 6.74
N TYR A 32 -2.48 -13.18 6.61
CA TYR A 32 -2.28 -14.11 7.72
C TYR A 32 -0.84 -14.60 7.75
N GLY A 33 -0.31 -14.84 8.92
CA GLY A 33 1.00 -15.41 9.11
C GLY A 33 1.27 -15.75 10.57
N ASP A 34 2.40 -16.38 10.81
CA ASP A 34 3.00 -16.54 12.13
C ASP A 34 4.27 -15.71 12.15
N LEU A 35 4.05 -14.39 12.24
CA LEU A 35 5.07 -13.36 12.08
C LEU A 35 5.29 -12.65 13.42
N SER A 36 6.53 -12.29 13.68
CA SER A 36 6.87 -11.39 14.77
C SER A 36 6.28 -9.98 14.54
N GLN A 37 6.28 -9.17 15.59
CA GLN A 37 5.88 -7.77 15.46
C GLN A 37 6.76 -7.01 14.46
N GLU A 38 8.06 -7.25 14.47
CA GLU A 38 9.01 -6.63 13.55
C GLU A 38 8.71 -7.01 12.09
N GLU A 39 8.50 -8.29 11.81
CA GLU A 39 8.15 -8.76 10.48
C GLU A 39 6.81 -8.18 10.00
N THR A 40 5.84 -8.08 10.90
CA THR A 40 4.54 -7.46 10.61
C THR A 40 4.70 -5.97 10.24
N LEU A 41 5.52 -5.23 10.98
CA LEU A 41 5.84 -3.83 10.69
C LEU A 41 6.61 -3.67 9.37
N ASN A 42 7.53 -4.57 9.06
CA ASN A 42 8.24 -4.56 7.78
C ASN A 42 7.29 -4.80 6.59
N ILE A 43 6.35 -5.74 6.71
CA ILE A 43 5.33 -5.97 5.67
C ILE A 43 4.40 -4.76 5.55
N TRP A 44 3.99 -4.16 6.69
CA TRP A 44 3.21 -2.93 6.70
C TRP A 44 3.92 -1.81 5.94
N LEU A 45 5.21 -1.60 6.21
CA LEU A 45 6.03 -0.60 5.53
C LEU A 45 6.04 -0.83 4.02
N PHE A 46 6.39 -2.05 3.59
CA PHE A 46 6.45 -2.41 2.17
C PHE A 46 5.10 -2.21 1.48
N CYS A 47 4.02 -2.70 2.09
CA CYS A 47 2.67 -2.59 1.54
C CYS A 47 2.14 -1.15 1.47
N ASN A 48 2.74 -0.19 2.17
CA ASN A 48 2.37 1.23 2.09
C ASN A 48 3.33 2.06 1.20
N SER A 49 4.32 1.45 0.57
CA SER A 49 5.23 2.14 -0.36
C SER A 49 4.60 2.39 -1.72
N SER A 50 5.10 3.40 -2.43
CA SER A 50 4.73 3.66 -3.82
C SER A 50 5.07 2.49 -4.73
N LEU A 51 6.15 1.76 -4.44
CA LEU A 51 6.53 0.56 -5.19
C LEU A 51 5.44 -0.53 -5.11
N PHE A 52 4.97 -0.86 -3.90
CA PHE A 52 3.90 -1.84 -3.75
C PHE A 52 2.59 -1.38 -4.38
N TRP A 53 2.24 -0.10 -4.22
CA TRP A 53 1.05 0.45 -4.86
C TRP A 53 1.13 0.38 -6.37
N LEU A 54 2.28 0.71 -6.97
CA LEU A 54 2.50 0.57 -8.42
C LEU A 54 2.33 -0.89 -8.88
N LEU A 55 2.93 -1.85 -8.17
CA LEU A 55 2.75 -3.27 -8.47
C LEU A 55 1.28 -3.69 -8.38
N ARG A 56 0.55 -3.16 -7.42
CA ARG A 56 -0.89 -3.39 -7.28
C ARG A 56 -1.71 -2.78 -8.42
N GLU A 57 -1.37 -1.58 -8.90
CA GLU A 57 -2.02 -0.97 -10.08
C GLU A 57 -1.79 -1.81 -11.34
N ILE A 58 -0.60 -2.41 -11.49
CA ILE A 58 -0.25 -3.26 -12.63
C ILE A 58 -1.01 -4.59 -12.58
N THR A 59 -1.14 -5.20 -11.42
CA THR A 59 -1.76 -6.52 -11.25
C THR A 59 -3.28 -6.48 -11.09
N GLY A 60 -3.81 -5.35 -10.66
CA GLY A 60 -5.24 -5.17 -10.40
C GLY A 60 -6.09 -5.02 -11.66
N ARG A 61 -7.41 -5.09 -11.47
CA ARG A 61 -8.40 -5.02 -12.54
C ARG A 61 -9.18 -3.72 -12.47
N THR A 62 -9.29 -3.03 -13.59
CA THR A 62 -9.93 -1.70 -13.70
C THR A 62 -11.36 -1.73 -14.25
N ASN A 63 -11.96 -2.91 -14.50
CA ASN A 63 -13.20 -3.05 -15.24
C ASN A 63 -14.49 -2.83 -14.43
N LEU A 64 -14.41 -2.37 -13.20
CA LEU A 64 -15.57 -2.26 -12.29
C LEU A 64 -16.37 -0.96 -12.40
N GLY A 65 -15.97 -0.04 -13.27
CA GLY A 65 -16.56 1.31 -13.32
C GLY A 65 -16.09 2.19 -12.16
N GLY A 66 -16.49 3.49 -12.20
CA GLY A 66 -16.16 4.44 -11.10
C GLY A 66 -14.67 4.72 -10.86
N GLY A 67 -13.78 4.27 -11.76
CA GLY A 67 -12.32 4.43 -11.56
C GLY A 67 -11.74 3.60 -10.42
N MET A 68 -12.46 2.64 -9.90
CA MET A 68 -11.96 1.74 -8.86
C MET A 68 -11.01 0.69 -9.44
N LEU A 69 -9.91 0.45 -8.74
CA LEU A 69 -9.06 -0.71 -8.94
C LEU A 69 -9.54 -1.84 -8.03
N LYS A 70 -9.76 -3.01 -8.56
CA LYS A 70 -10.03 -4.22 -7.79
C LYS A 70 -8.80 -5.12 -7.79
N ALA A 71 -8.30 -5.47 -6.62
CA ALA A 71 -7.26 -6.47 -6.46
C ALA A 71 -7.70 -7.50 -5.42
N GLU A 72 -7.96 -8.70 -5.87
CA GLU A 72 -8.30 -9.85 -5.02
C GLU A 72 -7.02 -10.47 -4.43
N ALA A 73 -7.18 -11.29 -3.41
CA ALA A 73 -6.06 -12.00 -2.81
C ALA A 73 -5.25 -12.83 -3.83
N THR A 74 -5.91 -13.37 -4.84
CA THR A 74 -5.26 -14.12 -5.94
C THR A 74 -4.37 -13.23 -6.81
N ASP A 75 -4.77 -12.00 -7.06
CA ASP A 75 -4.00 -11.03 -7.84
C ASP A 75 -2.74 -10.59 -7.04
N LEU A 76 -2.90 -10.38 -5.74
CA LEU A 76 -1.80 -9.93 -4.86
C LEU A 76 -0.79 -11.03 -4.52
N LYS A 77 -1.16 -12.30 -4.60
CA LYS A 77 -0.24 -13.42 -4.35
C LYS A 77 0.95 -13.48 -5.31
N SER A 78 0.85 -12.85 -6.47
CA SER A 78 1.95 -12.76 -7.44
C SER A 78 2.98 -11.68 -7.08
N ILE A 79 2.66 -10.77 -6.14
CA ILE A 79 3.56 -9.70 -5.71
C ILE A 79 4.47 -10.27 -4.61
N PRO A 80 5.80 -10.31 -4.81
CA PRO A 80 6.72 -10.71 -3.77
C PRO A 80 6.69 -9.71 -2.61
N ILE A 81 6.64 -10.20 -1.38
CA ILE A 81 6.60 -9.35 -0.18
C ILE A 81 7.97 -9.36 0.49
N CYS A 82 8.54 -8.18 0.71
CA CYS A 82 9.70 -7.99 1.55
C CYS A 82 9.30 -7.77 3.01
N TYR A 83 10.00 -8.42 3.93
CA TYR A 83 9.73 -8.36 5.37
C TYR A 83 11.00 -8.19 6.25
N LYS A 84 12.12 -7.75 5.65
CA LYS A 84 13.40 -7.55 6.35
C LYS A 84 14.10 -6.29 5.82
N PHE A 85 13.84 -5.14 6.44
CA PHE A 85 14.46 -3.86 6.05
C PHE A 85 15.62 -3.44 6.98
N ASN A 86 15.91 -4.18 8.05
CA ASN A 86 17.00 -3.92 9.00
C ASN A 86 16.98 -2.51 9.65
N ARG A 87 15.81 -1.90 9.81
CA ARG A 87 15.60 -0.57 10.42
C ARG A 87 14.43 -0.57 11.41
N PRO A 88 14.41 -1.47 12.41
CA PRO A 88 13.21 -1.70 13.23
C PRO A 88 12.75 -0.46 14.00
N SER A 89 13.66 0.31 14.57
CA SER A 89 13.31 1.52 15.34
C SER A 89 12.71 2.62 14.47
N GLU A 90 13.26 2.83 13.28
CA GLU A 90 12.78 3.83 12.32
C GLU A 90 11.38 3.46 11.80
N ILE A 91 11.17 2.18 11.47
CA ILE A 91 9.89 1.67 10.97
C ILE A 91 8.82 1.74 12.07
N LEU A 92 9.16 1.40 13.32
CA LEU A 92 8.25 1.53 14.44
C LEU A 92 7.86 3.00 14.67
N ALA A 93 8.81 3.93 14.63
CA ALA A 93 8.55 5.36 14.78
C ALA A 93 7.62 5.89 13.67
N LEU A 94 7.84 5.47 12.41
CA LEU A 94 6.95 5.80 11.29
C LEU A 94 5.54 5.25 11.50
N TYR A 95 5.41 3.98 11.89
CA TYR A 95 4.12 3.38 12.19
C TYR A 95 3.37 4.16 13.26
N MET A 96 4.02 4.47 14.39
CA MET A 96 3.41 5.24 15.49
C MET A 96 2.99 6.65 15.06
N ALA A 97 3.70 7.26 14.11
CA ALA A 97 3.35 8.59 13.59
C ALA A 97 2.12 8.60 12.66
N VAL A 98 1.74 7.44 12.08
CA VAL A 98 0.66 7.39 11.08
C VAL A 98 -0.52 6.51 11.47
N LYS A 99 -0.38 5.60 12.43
CA LYS A 99 -1.40 4.59 12.75
C LYS A 99 -2.77 5.16 13.13
N ASP A 100 -2.79 6.32 13.76
CA ASP A 100 -4.00 7.02 14.21
C ASP A 100 -4.47 8.11 13.23
N LYS A 101 -3.79 8.28 12.10
CA LYS A 101 -4.23 9.25 11.10
C LYS A 101 -5.50 8.77 10.42
N VAL A 102 -6.50 9.64 10.37
CA VAL A 102 -7.68 9.45 9.53
C VAL A 102 -7.20 9.53 8.08
N LEU A 103 -7.40 8.44 7.32
CA LEU A 103 -7.13 8.45 5.89
C LEU A 103 -8.08 9.46 5.23
N ASP A 104 -7.52 10.53 4.71
CA ASP A 104 -8.27 11.43 3.85
C ASP A 104 -8.67 10.68 2.60
N THR A 105 -9.95 10.35 2.48
CA THR A 105 -10.54 9.70 1.30
C THR A 105 -10.70 10.66 0.13
N SER A 106 -10.36 11.95 0.33
CA SER A 106 -10.26 12.88 -0.79
C SER A 106 -9.20 12.40 -1.77
N ILE A 107 -9.50 12.55 -3.04
CA ILE A 107 -8.76 12.04 -4.22
C ILE A 107 -7.35 12.67 -4.37
N SER A 108 -6.97 13.58 -3.51
CA SER A 108 -5.60 14.05 -3.42
C SER A 108 -4.74 12.90 -2.87
N ILE A 109 -4.21 12.14 -3.79
CA ILE A 109 -3.14 11.19 -3.52
C ILE A 109 -2.01 11.98 -2.88
N THR A 110 -1.93 11.95 -1.57
CA THR A 110 -0.88 12.59 -0.80
C THR A 110 0.41 11.77 -0.88
N LEU A 111 0.79 11.36 -2.09
CA LEU A 111 2.15 10.83 -2.37
C LEU A 111 3.23 11.85 -2.00
N ASN A 112 2.85 13.07 -1.66
CA ASN A 112 3.72 14.14 -1.17
C ASN A 112 3.73 14.29 0.37
N ASP A 113 3.01 13.45 1.12
CA ASP A 113 3.11 13.45 2.58
C ASP A 113 4.54 13.05 3.00
N ASN A 114 5.11 13.77 3.95
CA ASN A 114 6.46 13.49 4.44
C ASN A 114 6.62 12.06 4.94
N GLN A 115 5.61 11.49 5.59
CA GLN A 115 5.66 10.11 6.07
C GLN A 115 5.69 9.11 4.91
N HIS A 116 4.94 9.37 3.83
CA HIS A 116 4.98 8.50 2.66
C HIS A 116 6.37 8.52 1.99
N LYS A 117 6.98 9.70 1.87
CA LYS A 117 8.36 9.84 1.37
C LYS A 117 9.37 9.10 2.24
N MET A 118 9.20 9.09 3.55
CA MET A 118 10.07 8.33 4.46
C MET A 118 9.89 6.81 4.26
N ILE A 119 8.66 6.34 4.05
CA ILE A 119 8.39 4.93 3.69
C ILE A 119 9.10 4.58 2.39
N ASP A 120 8.93 5.38 1.35
CA ASP A 120 9.54 5.16 0.05
C ASP A 120 11.07 5.19 0.13
N ALA A 121 11.65 6.12 0.87
CA ALA A 121 13.09 6.20 1.06
C ALA A 121 13.69 4.91 1.65
N ILE A 122 13.03 4.31 2.64
CA ILE A 122 13.48 3.03 3.23
C ILE A 122 13.34 1.90 2.23
N VAL A 123 12.17 1.78 1.60
CA VAL A 123 11.86 0.67 0.69
C VAL A 123 12.70 0.73 -0.57
N LEU A 124 12.74 1.88 -1.24
CA LEU A 124 13.48 2.03 -2.51
C LEU A 124 14.98 1.89 -2.31
N ASN A 125 15.54 2.44 -1.22
CA ASN A 125 16.95 2.27 -0.91
C ASN A 125 17.31 0.79 -0.69
N TYR A 126 16.45 0.03 0.00
CA TYR A 126 16.66 -1.40 0.22
C TYR A 126 16.77 -2.19 -1.10
N PHE A 127 15.98 -1.82 -2.10
CA PHE A 127 16.01 -2.45 -3.42
C PHE A 127 17.02 -1.81 -4.39
N GLY A 128 17.76 -0.79 -3.99
CA GLY A 128 18.67 -0.04 -4.87
C GLY A 128 17.95 0.78 -5.94
N LEU A 129 16.70 1.20 -5.66
CA LEU A 129 15.82 1.95 -6.56
C LEU A 129 15.67 3.42 -6.15
N ASP A 130 16.53 3.94 -5.29
CA ASP A 130 16.50 5.33 -4.81
C ASP A 130 16.57 6.36 -5.94
N LYS A 131 17.31 6.06 -7.00
CA LYS A 131 17.41 6.93 -8.20
C LYS A 131 16.14 6.90 -9.07
N GLU A 132 15.34 5.87 -8.95
CA GLU A 132 14.12 5.66 -9.73
C GLU A 132 12.87 6.19 -9.01
N GLU A 133 12.99 6.80 -7.83
CA GLU A 133 11.86 7.27 -7.01
C GLU A 133 10.92 8.16 -7.82
N LEU A 134 11.44 9.18 -8.50
CA LEU A 134 10.64 10.11 -9.32
C LEU A 134 9.89 9.39 -10.44
N TYR A 135 10.53 8.42 -11.07
CA TYR A 135 9.91 7.64 -12.14
C TYR A 135 8.81 6.72 -11.61
N ILE A 136 9.04 6.04 -10.50
CA ILE A 136 8.05 5.17 -9.85
C ILE A 136 6.82 5.98 -9.43
N VAL A 137 7.04 7.10 -8.73
CA VAL A 137 5.96 7.96 -8.22
C VAL A 137 5.17 8.59 -9.37
N SER A 138 5.84 9.13 -10.41
CA SER A 138 5.16 9.73 -11.56
C SER A 138 4.36 8.69 -12.36
N THR A 139 4.91 7.50 -12.57
CA THR A 139 4.22 6.40 -13.25
C THR A 139 2.98 5.98 -12.48
N LEU A 140 3.08 5.82 -11.16
CA LEU A 140 1.95 5.51 -10.29
C LEU A 140 0.86 6.59 -10.39
N GLN A 141 1.24 7.87 -10.29
CA GLN A 141 0.31 8.99 -10.40
C GLN A 141 -0.43 8.99 -11.75
N ASP A 142 0.29 8.77 -12.83
CA ASP A 142 -0.29 8.67 -14.18
C ASP A 142 -1.27 7.51 -14.32
N MET A 143 -0.94 6.34 -13.78
CA MET A 143 -1.82 5.16 -13.82
C MET A 143 -3.12 5.42 -13.05
N VAL A 144 -3.01 5.93 -11.83
CA VAL A 144 -4.16 6.26 -10.99
C VAL A 144 -5.02 7.34 -11.65
N PHE A 145 -4.40 8.41 -12.16
CA PHE A 145 -5.10 9.48 -12.86
C PHE A 145 -5.88 8.99 -14.07
N ARG A 146 -5.25 8.19 -14.95
CA ARG A 146 -5.90 7.60 -16.13
C ARG A 146 -7.08 6.71 -15.74
N ARG A 147 -6.91 5.91 -14.70
CA ARG A 147 -7.97 5.05 -14.16
C ARG A 147 -9.17 5.86 -13.69
N MET A 148 -8.91 6.91 -12.91
CA MET A 148 -9.93 7.80 -12.35
C MET A 148 -10.63 8.64 -13.43
N LYS A 149 -9.91 9.08 -14.48
CA LYS A 149 -10.49 9.85 -15.60
C LYS A 149 -11.45 9.03 -16.44
N LYS A 150 -11.12 7.76 -16.72
CA LYS A 150 -12.01 6.85 -17.48
C LYS A 150 -13.38 6.65 -16.83
N SER A 151 -13.52 6.92 -15.53
CA SER A 151 -14.80 6.78 -14.83
C SER A 151 -15.75 7.96 -15.02
N LYS A 152 -15.24 9.13 -15.41
CA LYS A 152 -16.03 10.36 -15.58
C LYS A 152 -16.62 10.48 -16.99
N THR A 153 -16.23 9.59 -17.90
CA THR A 153 -16.62 9.66 -19.34
C THR A 153 -17.73 8.65 -19.69
N LYS A 154 -18.34 8.04 -18.70
CA LYS A 154 -19.54 7.20 -18.80
C LYS A 154 -20.66 7.81 -17.98
#